data_86e4a2420bc57fa80c6c7b4d3856a366
#
_entry.id   86e4a2420bc57fa80c6c7b4d3856a366
#
_cell.length_a   1.000
_cell.length_b   1.000
_cell.length_c   1.000
_cell.angle_alpha   90.00
_cell.angle_beta   90.00
_cell.angle_gamma   90.00
#
_symmetry.space_group_name_H-M   'P 1'
#
loop_
_entity.id
_entity.type
_entity.pdbx_description
1 polymer ?
#
loop_
_entity_poly.entity_id
_entity_poly.type
_entity_poly.pdbx_seq_one_letter_code
_entity_poly.pdbx_strand_id
1 'polypeptide(L)'
;LAAAMHSITISPDGFVEAHSWLRGNRRNFEGGVNATAMLEEEKEIVWVVVTFVNQKNFKDLLLFKDFLIELGAKNWRIFTIFPVGRAAETPELQIDDTQFTWILKFIRHCRAEGKIHASFACEGFLGNYEGEVRDQIFHCNAGISTASVLIDGSISGCPSIRANFHQGNIYKDSFVDVWNNGFKEYRNREWARKGQCADCDMFRYCEGSGMHLHDDSGDLITCHYRRIEN
;
A
#
# COMPACT_ATOMS: atom_id res chain seq x y z
N LEU A 1 11.91 23.80 0.70
CA LEU A 1 11.00 22.64 0.82
C LEU A 1 11.24 21.87 2.12
N ALA A 2 12.50 21.62 2.52
CA ALA A 2 12.84 20.87 3.75
C ALA A 2 12.18 21.45 5.02
N ALA A 3 12.09 22.76 5.16
CA ALA A 3 11.51 23.42 6.34
C ALA A 3 10.00 23.15 6.58
N ALA A 4 9.31 22.52 5.61
CA ALA A 4 7.87 22.26 5.68
C ALA A 4 7.52 20.76 5.60
N MET A 5 8.52 19.87 5.46
CA MET A 5 8.31 18.43 5.27
C MET A 5 8.94 17.62 6.39
N HIS A 6 8.22 16.67 6.95
CA HIS A 6 8.72 15.75 7.97
C HIS A 6 9.06 14.37 7.37
N SER A 7 8.42 14.01 6.27
CA SER A 7 8.70 12.75 5.60
C SER A 7 8.54 12.84 4.08
N ILE A 8 9.35 12.06 3.37
CA ILE A 8 9.32 11.95 1.91
C ILE A 8 9.28 10.47 1.53
N THR A 9 8.49 10.15 0.51
CA THR A 9 8.44 8.81 -0.08
C THR A 9 9.04 8.82 -1.46
N ILE A 10 9.98 7.90 -1.72
CA ILE A 10 10.54 7.62 -3.04
C ILE A 10 10.07 6.22 -3.47
N SER A 11 9.65 6.08 -4.73
CA SER A 11 9.03 4.84 -5.21
C SER A 11 9.83 4.18 -6.34
N PRO A 12 11.04 3.66 -6.09
CA PRO A 12 11.73 2.78 -7.03
C PRO A 12 11.10 1.37 -6.97
N ASP A 13 10.67 0.86 -8.12
CA ASP A 13 10.02 -0.44 -8.23
C ASP A 13 10.99 -1.51 -8.80
N GLY A 14 12.15 -1.65 -8.18
CA GLY A 14 13.25 -2.49 -8.63
C GLY A 14 14.29 -1.70 -9.41
N PHE A 15 15.18 -2.41 -10.13
CA PHE A 15 16.21 -1.81 -10.98
C PHE A 15 15.61 -1.11 -12.21
N VAL A 16 16.47 -0.41 -12.95
CA VAL A 16 16.07 0.51 -14.02
C VAL A 16 15.12 -0.09 -15.06
N GLU A 17 15.27 -1.35 -15.42
CA GLU A 17 14.45 -2.03 -16.42
C GLU A 17 13.03 -2.27 -15.89
N ALA A 18 12.91 -2.88 -14.72
CA ALA A 18 11.61 -3.18 -14.08
C ALA A 18 10.86 -1.90 -13.69
N HIS A 19 11.58 -0.93 -13.12
CA HIS A 19 11.02 0.37 -12.77
C HIS A 19 10.50 1.11 -13.99
N SER A 20 11.31 1.16 -15.07
CA SER A 20 10.94 1.87 -16.30
C SER A 20 9.76 1.21 -17.00
N TRP A 21 9.68 -0.12 -16.99
CA TRP A 21 8.55 -0.86 -17.52
C TRP A 21 7.26 -0.51 -16.78
N LEU A 22 7.29 -0.45 -15.44
CA LEU A 22 6.11 -0.13 -14.63
C LEU A 22 5.70 1.34 -14.74
N ARG A 23 6.66 2.27 -14.68
CA ARG A 23 6.43 3.72 -14.62
C ARG A 23 6.42 4.41 -15.99
N GLY A 24 6.80 3.71 -17.06
CA GLY A 24 6.81 4.24 -18.42
C GLY A 24 7.90 5.26 -18.71
N ASN A 25 8.83 5.51 -17.79
CA ASN A 25 9.90 6.51 -17.97
C ASN A 25 11.19 6.12 -17.26
N ARG A 26 12.26 5.91 -18.03
CA ARG A 26 13.58 5.53 -17.52
C ARG A 26 14.22 6.60 -16.60
N ARG A 27 14.02 7.88 -16.91
CA ARG A 27 14.58 9.00 -16.12
C ARG A 27 14.04 9.06 -14.69
N ASN A 28 12.88 8.49 -14.43
CA ASN A 28 12.30 8.48 -13.09
C ASN A 28 13.12 7.65 -12.10
N PHE A 29 13.78 6.57 -12.56
CA PHE A 29 14.67 5.78 -11.72
C PHE A 29 15.90 6.57 -11.30
N GLU A 30 16.59 7.17 -12.27
CA GLU A 30 17.78 7.99 -12.03
C GLU A 30 17.46 9.18 -11.12
N GLY A 31 16.34 9.86 -11.38
CA GLY A 31 15.85 10.97 -10.54
C GLY A 31 15.56 10.54 -9.10
N GLY A 32 14.97 9.35 -8.91
CA GLY A 32 14.72 8.76 -7.60
C GLY A 32 16.01 8.44 -6.85
N VAL A 33 16.97 7.81 -7.51
CA VAL A 33 18.29 7.49 -6.92
C VAL A 33 19.05 8.78 -6.56
N ASN A 34 19.07 9.78 -7.43
CA ASN A 34 19.70 11.06 -7.13
C ASN A 34 19.05 11.77 -5.93
N ALA A 35 17.72 11.66 -5.79
CA ALA A 35 17.02 12.24 -4.66
C ALA A 35 17.42 11.58 -3.32
N THR A 36 17.77 10.29 -3.28
CA THR A 36 18.21 9.63 -2.05
C THR A 36 19.48 10.23 -1.49
N ALA A 37 20.45 10.59 -2.35
CA ALA A 37 21.69 11.22 -1.93
C ALA A 37 21.42 12.59 -1.26
N MET A 38 20.48 13.37 -1.80
CA MET A 38 20.07 14.64 -1.19
C MET A 38 19.37 14.44 0.15
N LEU A 39 18.57 13.39 0.28
CA LEU A 39 17.81 13.08 1.50
C LEU A 39 18.69 12.52 2.62
N GLU A 40 19.79 11.84 2.30
CA GLU A 40 20.77 11.39 3.30
C GLU A 40 21.48 12.56 3.99
N GLU A 41 21.62 13.71 3.31
CA GLU A 41 22.17 14.95 3.90
C GLU A 41 21.17 15.64 4.85
N GLU A 42 19.86 15.41 4.66
CA GLU A 42 18.77 16.07 5.40
C GLU A 42 18.33 15.24 6.61
N LYS A 43 19.03 15.42 7.74
CA LYS A 43 18.84 14.58 8.94
C LYS A 43 17.47 14.71 9.63
N GLU A 44 16.73 15.77 9.35
CA GLU A 44 15.41 16.03 9.94
C GLU A 44 14.26 15.41 9.14
N ILE A 45 14.53 14.93 7.93
CA ILE A 45 13.54 14.33 7.05
C ILE A 45 13.61 12.80 7.15
N VAL A 46 12.51 12.18 7.57
CA VAL A 46 12.35 10.74 7.46
C VAL A 46 11.95 10.39 6.03
N TRP A 47 12.80 9.64 5.32
CA TRP A 47 12.41 9.17 4.00
C TRP A 47 12.17 7.65 3.97
N VAL A 48 11.26 7.25 3.11
CA VAL A 48 10.77 5.88 3.01
C VAL A 48 10.82 5.45 1.54
N VAL A 49 11.39 4.28 1.29
CA VAL A 49 11.28 3.62 -0.02
C VAL A 49 9.95 2.87 -0.08
N VAL A 50 9.24 3.03 -1.19
CA VAL A 50 8.04 2.25 -1.52
C VAL A 50 8.29 1.48 -2.81
N THR A 51 8.02 0.18 -2.80
CA THR A 51 8.17 -0.69 -3.97
C THR A 51 6.90 -1.49 -4.21
N PHE A 52 6.35 -1.39 -5.42
CA PHE A 52 5.27 -2.25 -5.89
C PHE A 52 5.85 -3.50 -6.55
N VAL A 53 5.64 -4.65 -5.89
CA VAL A 53 6.16 -5.93 -6.39
C VAL A 53 5.27 -6.49 -7.49
N ASN A 54 5.90 -6.99 -8.54
CA ASN A 54 5.30 -7.59 -9.72
C ASN A 54 6.22 -8.67 -10.32
N GLN A 55 5.80 -9.36 -11.38
CA GLN A 55 6.60 -10.44 -11.99
C GLN A 55 7.96 -10.00 -12.52
N LYS A 56 8.13 -8.72 -12.87
CA LYS A 56 9.39 -8.22 -13.45
C LYS A 56 10.46 -7.95 -12.41
N ASN A 57 10.07 -7.58 -11.17
CA ASN A 57 11.02 -7.23 -10.12
C ASN A 57 11.10 -8.26 -8.97
N PHE A 58 10.14 -9.19 -8.88
CA PHE A 58 10.06 -10.15 -7.78
C PHE A 58 11.37 -10.91 -7.53
N LYS A 59 12.00 -11.44 -8.59
CA LYS A 59 13.23 -12.24 -8.51
C LYS A 59 14.45 -11.44 -8.05
N ASP A 60 14.42 -10.14 -8.22
CA ASP A 60 15.55 -9.25 -7.93
C ASP A 60 15.45 -8.60 -6.54
N LEU A 61 14.40 -8.89 -5.74
CA LEU A 61 14.15 -8.23 -4.45
C LEU A 61 15.32 -8.38 -3.45
N LEU A 62 16.04 -9.51 -3.45
CA LEU A 62 17.21 -9.68 -2.59
C LEU A 62 18.34 -8.71 -2.97
N LEU A 63 18.68 -8.65 -4.25
CA LEU A 63 19.70 -7.72 -4.75
C LEU A 63 19.26 -6.26 -4.59
N PHE A 64 17.98 -6.02 -4.80
CA PHE A 64 17.41 -4.69 -4.63
C PHE A 64 17.41 -4.22 -3.18
N LYS A 65 17.22 -5.13 -2.20
CA LYS A 65 17.42 -4.84 -0.78
C LYS A 65 18.84 -4.32 -0.51
N ASP A 66 19.83 -5.06 -0.99
CA ASP A 66 21.24 -4.69 -0.76
C ASP A 66 21.56 -3.32 -1.41
N PHE A 67 21.08 -3.07 -2.61
CA PHE A 67 21.18 -1.77 -3.28
C PHE A 67 20.51 -0.65 -2.47
N LEU A 68 19.33 -0.88 -1.91
CA LEU A 68 18.65 0.12 -1.06
C LEU A 68 19.43 0.43 0.22
N ILE A 69 20.05 -0.58 0.82
CA ILE A 69 20.93 -0.40 2.00
C ILE A 69 22.16 0.43 1.64
N GLU A 70 22.78 0.18 0.49
CA GLU A 70 23.92 0.96 -0.02
C GLU A 70 23.54 2.44 -0.29
N LEU A 71 22.28 2.71 -0.70
CA LEU A 71 21.74 4.05 -0.86
C LEU A 71 21.40 4.74 0.48
N GLY A 72 21.60 4.08 1.64
CA GLY A 72 21.26 4.61 2.95
C GLY A 72 19.80 4.44 3.38
N ALA A 73 18.98 3.70 2.63
CA ALA A 73 17.58 3.51 2.96
C ALA A 73 17.40 2.78 4.30
N LYS A 74 16.71 3.42 5.25
CA LYS A 74 16.40 2.82 6.56
C LYS A 74 15.00 2.22 6.63
N ASN A 75 14.07 2.73 5.82
CA ASN A 75 12.67 2.30 5.81
C ASN A 75 12.27 1.88 4.39
N TRP A 76 11.76 0.66 4.26
CA TRP A 76 11.29 0.10 3.00
C TRP A 76 9.90 -0.48 3.15
N ARG A 77 8.91 0.08 2.43
CA ARG A 77 7.54 -0.40 2.41
C ARG A 77 7.25 -1.13 1.11
N ILE A 78 6.83 -2.37 1.22
CA ILE A 78 6.55 -3.25 0.09
C ILE A 78 5.05 -3.37 -0.10
N PHE A 79 4.59 -3.12 -1.33
CA PHE A 79 3.22 -3.24 -1.78
C PHE A 79 3.08 -4.37 -2.80
N THR A 80 1.90 -4.97 -2.87
CA THR A 80 1.46 -5.74 -4.04
C THR A 80 0.61 -4.85 -4.94
N ILE A 81 0.31 -5.31 -6.14
CA ILE A 81 -0.57 -4.58 -7.06
C ILE A 81 -1.91 -5.31 -7.07
N PHE A 82 -2.97 -4.65 -6.62
CA PHE A 82 -4.30 -5.26 -6.64
C PHE A 82 -4.90 -5.21 -8.06
N PRO A 83 -5.70 -6.23 -8.46
CA PRO A 83 -6.14 -6.42 -9.83
C PRO A 83 -7.33 -5.50 -10.18
N VAL A 84 -7.06 -4.20 -10.35
CA VAL A 84 -8.06 -3.17 -10.68
C VAL A 84 -7.60 -2.32 -11.84
N GLY A 85 -8.52 -1.94 -12.72
CA GLY A 85 -8.21 -1.16 -13.91
C GLY A 85 -7.18 -1.86 -14.78
N ARG A 86 -6.16 -1.15 -15.25
CA ARG A 86 -5.10 -1.71 -16.10
C ARG A 86 -4.41 -2.94 -15.48
N ALA A 87 -4.32 -2.99 -14.16
CA ALA A 87 -3.67 -4.12 -13.49
C ALA A 87 -4.49 -5.43 -13.54
N ALA A 88 -5.80 -5.35 -13.75
CA ALA A 88 -6.64 -6.53 -13.98
C ALA A 88 -6.38 -7.19 -15.34
N GLU A 89 -5.92 -6.39 -16.31
CA GLU A 89 -5.70 -6.82 -17.71
C GLU A 89 -4.22 -7.18 -17.99
N THR A 90 -3.33 -6.98 -17.01
CA THR A 90 -1.88 -7.17 -17.16
C THR A 90 -1.38 -8.21 -16.15
N PRO A 91 -1.32 -9.50 -16.52
CA PRO A 91 -0.91 -10.57 -15.60
C PRO A 91 0.47 -10.37 -14.97
N GLU A 92 1.40 -9.75 -15.69
CA GLU A 92 2.75 -9.48 -15.19
C GLU A 92 2.77 -8.52 -13.99
N LEU A 93 1.70 -7.77 -13.76
CA LEU A 93 1.55 -6.92 -12.58
C LEU A 93 1.15 -7.71 -11.33
N GLN A 94 0.63 -8.94 -11.50
CA GLN A 94 0.16 -9.78 -10.40
C GLN A 94 1.22 -10.78 -9.97
N ILE A 95 1.31 -11.03 -8.68
CA ILE A 95 2.10 -12.11 -8.08
C ILE A 95 1.16 -13.23 -7.62
N ASP A 96 1.62 -14.46 -7.69
CA ASP A 96 0.87 -15.62 -7.17
C ASP A 96 0.94 -15.75 -5.64
N ASP A 97 0.22 -16.69 -5.06
CA ASP A 97 0.12 -16.86 -3.61
C ASP A 97 1.42 -17.41 -3.00
N THR A 98 2.20 -18.18 -3.76
CA THR A 98 3.52 -18.65 -3.35
C THR A 98 4.49 -17.47 -3.27
N GLN A 99 4.50 -16.61 -4.27
CA GLN A 99 5.31 -15.40 -4.31
C GLN A 99 4.87 -14.42 -3.19
N PHE A 100 3.57 -14.30 -2.95
CA PHE A 100 3.03 -13.47 -1.90
C PHE A 100 3.51 -13.94 -0.51
N THR A 101 3.39 -15.22 -0.22
CA THR A 101 3.89 -15.82 1.03
C THR A 101 5.40 -15.66 1.17
N TRP A 102 6.14 -15.80 0.06
CA TRP A 102 7.58 -15.57 0.06
C TRP A 102 7.93 -14.12 0.43
N ILE A 103 7.20 -13.13 -0.09
CA ILE A 103 7.41 -11.71 0.27
C ILE A 103 7.22 -11.48 1.77
N LEU A 104 6.20 -12.07 2.39
CA LEU A 104 6.00 -11.93 3.83
C LEU A 104 7.16 -12.52 4.63
N LYS A 105 7.64 -13.70 4.25
CA LYS A 105 8.84 -14.32 4.86
C LYS A 105 10.09 -13.48 4.62
N PHE A 106 10.24 -12.90 3.45
CA PHE A 106 11.34 -12.00 3.09
C PHE A 106 11.33 -10.74 3.96
N ILE A 107 10.18 -10.08 4.14
CA ILE A 107 10.05 -8.91 5.01
C ILE A 107 10.43 -9.27 6.46
N ARG A 108 9.92 -10.39 6.98
CA ARG A 108 10.29 -10.89 8.31
C ARG A 108 11.80 -11.09 8.45
N HIS A 109 12.42 -11.66 7.42
CA HIS A 109 13.87 -11.84 7.39
C HIS A 109 14.62 -10.50 7.40
N CYS A 110 14.25 -9.53 6.58
CA CYS A 110 14.84 -8.19 6.56
C CYS A 110 14.74 -7.50 7.94
N ARG A 111 13.58 -7.63 8.61
CA ARG A 111 13.38 -7.09 9.96
C ARG A 111 14.29 -7.76 10.99
N ALA A 112 14.46 -9.08 10.91
CA ALA A 112 15.37 -9.83 11.79
C ALA A 112 16.85 -9.49 11.55
N GLU A 113 17.25 -9.21 10.32
CA GLU A 113 18.59 -8.72 9.97
C GLU A 113 18.89 -7.33 10.55
N GLY A 114 17.89 -6.47 10.67
CA GLY A 114 18.00 -5.12 11.24
C GLY A 114 18.77 -4.10 10.39
N LYS A 115 19.12 -4.43 9.13
CA LYS A 115 19.85 -3.53 8.24
C LYS A 115 18.94 -2.52 7.55
N ILE A 116 17.71 -2.90 7.27
CA ILE A 116 16.65 -2.07 6.71
C ILE A 116 15.33 -2.45 7.37
N HIS A 117 14.54 -1.47 7.79
CA HIS A 117 13.22 -1.70 8.36
C HIS A 117 12.19 -1.92 7.25
N ALA A 118 12.08 -3.18 6.81
CA ALA A 118 11.09 -3.57 5.81
C ALA A 118 9.71 -3.74 6.45
N SER A 119 8.65 -3.32 5.74
CA SER A 119 7.27 -3.49 6.18
C SER A 119 6.34 -3.77 5.01
N PHE A 120 5.32 -4.60 5.24
CA PHE A 120 4.24 -4.77 4.29
C PHE A 120 3.26 -3.59 4.38
N ALA A 121 2.71 -3.19 3.25
CA ALA A 121 1.82 -2.03 3.15
C ALA A 121 0.44 -2.24 3.79
N CYS A 122 -0.38 -1.18 3.77
CA CYS A 122 -1.74 -1.16 4.35
C CYS A 122 -2.78 -1.80 3.40
N GLU A 123 -2.49 -3.00 2.86
CA GLU A 123 -3.33 -3.59 1.83
C GLU A 123 -4.41 -4.54 2.36
N GLY A 124 -4.15 -5.31 3.38
CA GLY A 124 -5.10 -6.28 3.90
C GLY A 124 -4.61 -6.96 5.16
N PHE A 125 -5.48 -7.71 5.81
CA PHE A 125 -5.15 -8.50 6.99
C PHE A 125 -4.34 -9.74 6.61
N LEU A 126 -3.30 -10.03 7.39
CA LEU A 126 -2.30 -11.05 7.11
C LEU A 126 -2.26 -12.19 8.15
N GLY A 127 -3.27 -12.28 9.01
CA GLY A 127 -3.34 -13.35 10.02
C GLY A 127 -2.11 -13.37 10.92
N ASN A 128 -1.46 -14.51 11.00
CA ASN A 128 -0.30 -14.73 11.89
C ASN A 128 0.96 -13.92 11.48
N TYR A 129 0.99 -13.33 10.29
CA TYR A 129 2.09 -12.45 9.90
C TYR A 129 1.96 -11.03 10.44
N GLU A 130 0.78 -10.66 11.00
CA GLU A 130 0.65 -9.37 11.67
C GLU A 130 1.64 -9.27 12.85
N GLY A 131 2.31 -8.12 12.99
CA GLY A 131 3.39 -7.95 13.96
C GLY A 131 4.77 -8.45 13.49
N GLU A 132 4.84 -9.44 12.59
CA GLU A 132 6.10 -9.90 11.99
C GLU A 132 6.54 -9.03 10.81
N VAL A 133 5.58 -8.57 10.01
CA VAL A 133 5.81 -7.81 8.78
C VAL A 133 5.31 -6.37 8.81
N ARG A 134 4.69 -5.97 9.92
CA ARG A 134 4.20 -4.61 10.24
C ARG A 134 4.42 -4.31 11.71
N ASP A 135 4.38 -3.03 12.06
CA ASP A 135 4.50 -2.58 13.45
C ASP A 135 3.15 -2.57 14.19
N GLN A 136 2.04 -2.63 13.46
CA GLN A 136 0.67 -2.63 13.98
C GLN A 136 -0.17 -3.66 13.26
N ILE A 137 -1.17 -4.21 13.95
CA ILE A 137 -2.21 -5.05 13.34
C ILE A 137 -2.93 -4.23 12.27
N PHE A 138 -3.27 -4.88 11.16
CA PHE A 138 -3.96 -4.24 10.06
C PHE A 138 -5.24 -3.55 10.51
N HIS A 139 -5.35 -2.30 10.12
CA HIS A 139 -6.59 -1.52 10.20
C HIS A 139 -6.65 -0.56 9.01
N CYS A 140 -7.81 -0.50 8.34
CA CYS A 140 -8.01 0.46 7.26
C CYS A 140 -8.38 1.82 7.85
N ASN A 141 -7.46 2.76 7.87
CA ASN A 141 -7.65 4.10 8.43
C ASN A 141 -8.52 5.04 7.58
N ALA A 142 -8.89 4.64 6.35
CA ALA A 142 -9.70 5.45 5.46
C ALA A 142 -11.05 5.81 6.09
N GLY A 143 -11.42 7.09 6.09
CA GLY A 143 -12.64 7.60 6.66
C GLY A 143 -12.75 7.53 8.19
N ILE A 144 -11.71 7.02 8.88
CA ILE A 144 -11.64 6.90 10.34
C ILE A 144 -10.67 7.92 10.91
N SER A 145 -9.41 7.91 10.48
CA SER A 145 -8.37 8.87 10.87
C SER A 145 -7.74 9.61 9.69
N THR A 146 -8.05 9.19 8.46
CA THR A 146 -7.57 9.82 7.23
C THR A 146 -8.70 10.08 6.26
N ALA A 147 -8.60 11.18 5.52
CA ALA A 147 -9.42 11.49 4.36
C ALA A 147 -8.56 12.12 3.27
N SER A 148 -9.06 12.13 2.06
CA SER A 148 -8.40 12.71 0.89
C SER A 148 -9.35 13.60 0.12
N VAL A 149 -8.82 14.69 -0.40
CA VAL A 149 -9.47 15.49 -1.43
C VAL A 149 -8.78 15.17 -2.74
N LEU A 150 -9.54 14.68 -3.71
CA LEU A 150 -9.01 14.31 -5.02
C LEU A 150 -8.89 15.53 -5.94
N ILE A 151 -8.26 15.38 -7.10
CA ILE A 151 -7.99 16.48 -8.04
C ILE A 151 -9.26 17.15 -8.57
N ASP A 152 -10.37 16.41 -8.64
CA ASP A 152 -11.69 16.89 -9.04
C ASP A 152 -12.51 17.48 -7.87
N GLY A 153 -11.90 17.60 -6.70
CA GLY A 153 -12.55 18.06 -5.47
C GLY A 153 -13.32 17.00 -4.72
N SER A 154 -13.38 15.76 -5.20
CA SER A 154 -14.09 14.67 -4.50
C SER A 154 -13.46 14.37 -3.14
N ILE A 155 -14.31 14.18 -2.13
CA ILE A 155 -13.92 13.83 -0.76
C ILE A 155 -13.99 12.30 -0.63
N SER A 156 -12.86 11.68 -0.34
CA SER A 156 -12.72 10.22 -0.19
C SER A 156 -11.96 9.87 1.09
N GLY A 157 -12.04 8.64 1.54
CA GLY A 157 -11.25 8.13 2.67
C GLY A 157 -9.78 7.91 2.32
N CYS A 158 -9.47 7.63 1.05
CA CYS A 158 -8.12 7.37 0.55
C CYS A 158 -8.10 7.58 -0.98
N PRO A 159 -6.97 8.04 -1.58
CA PRO A 159 -6.87 8.22 -3.03
C PRO A 159 -7.08 6.95 -3.86
N SER A 160 -6.87 5.77 -3.25
CA SER A 160 -7.02 4.48 -3.92
C SER A 160 -8.45 3.92 -3.89
N ILE A 161 -9.42 4.66 -3.34
CA ILE A 161 -10.81 4.19 -3.17
C ILE A 161 -11.66 4.68 -4.35
N ARG A 162 -12.58 3.82 -4.79
CA ARG A 162 -13.44 4.04 -5.95
C ARG A 162 -14.49 5.12 -5.73
N ALA A 163 -14.98 5.68 -6.84
CA ALA A 163 -15.91 6.82 -6.85
C ALA A 163 -17.23 6.55 -6.10
N ASN A 164 -17.74 5.32 -6.11
CA ASN A 164 -18.96 4.94 -5.40
C ASN A 164 -18.85 5.05 -3.86
N PHE A 165 -17.65 5.14 -3.32
CA PHE A 165 -17.38 5.39 -1.90
C PHE A 165 -17.01 6.86 -1.60
N HIS A 166 -17.01 7.76 -2.59
CA HIS A 166 -16.79 9.18 -2.35
C HIS A 166 -17.95 9.76 -1.53
N GLN A 167 -17.63 10.67 -0.61
CA GLN A 167 -18.56 11.15 0.40
C GLN A 167 -19.10 12.55 0.12
N GLY A 168 -18.55 13.25 -0.86
CA GLY A 168 -18.93 14.61 -1.24
C GLY A 168 -17.89 15.26 -2.14
N ASN A 169 -18.02 16.58 -2.31
CA ASN A 169 -17.08 17.36 -3.12
C ASN A 169 -16.88 18.74 -2.51
N ILE A 170 -15.63 19.17 -2.31
CA ILE A 170 -15.27 20.43 -1.64
C ILE A 170 -15.80 21.69 -2.34
N TYR A 171 -16.19 21.60 -3.63
CA TYR A 171 -16.81 22.71 -4.34
C TYR A 171 -18.31 22.87 -4.05
N LYS A 172 -18.92 21.91 -3.34
CA LYS A 172 -20.34 21.87 -3.03
C LYS A 172 -20.61 21.68 -1.54
N ASP A 173 -19.71 20.97 -0.83
CA ASP A 173 -19.90 20.50 0.51
C ASP A 173 -18.81 21.05 1.45
N SER A 174 -19.17 21.29 2.71
CA SER A 174 -18.19 21.56 3.76
C SER A 174 -17.43 20.27 4.08
N PHE A 175 -16.10 20.27 3.92
CA PHE A 175 -15.27 19.11 4.27
C PHE A 175 -15.49 18.66 5.73
N VAL A 176 -15.61 19.62 6.66
CA VAL A 176 -15.81 19.34 8.09
C VAL A 176 -17.14 18.66 8.33
N ASP A 177 -18.21 19.12 7.65
CA ASP A 177 -19.54 18.50 7.79
C ASP A 177 -19.57 17.10 7.20
N VAL A 178 -18.94 16.89 6.04
CA VAL A 178 -18.78 15.56 5.42
C VAL A 178 -17.97 14.64 6.34
N TRP A 179 -16.88 15.14 6.94
CA TRP A 179 -16.07 14.36 7.88
C TRP A 179 -16.87 13.93 9.11
N ASN A 180 -17.65 14.84 9.69
CA ASN A 180 -18.38 14.57 10.92
C ASN A 180 -19.60 13.67 10.70
N ASN A 181 -20.33 13.85 9.60
CA ASN A 181 -21.63 13.23 9.37
C ASN A 181 -21.62 12.12 8.30
N GLY A 182 -20.63 12.11 7.43
CA GLY A 182 -20.40 11.10 6.41
C GLY A 182 -19.51 9.94 6.88
N PHE A 183 -18.91 9.24 5.93
CA PHE A 183 -17.99 8.11 6.15
C PHE A 183 -18.60 6.93 6.93
N LYS A 184 -19.92 6.76 6.87
CA LYS A 184 -20.62 5.70 7.62
C LYS A 184 -20.20 4.31 7.18
N GLU A 185 -20.05 4.09 5.87
CA GLU A 185 -19.60 2.84 5.27
C GLU A 185 -18.15 2.51 5.63
N TYR A 186 -17.34 3.51 5.92
CA TYR A 186 -15.96 3.34 6.36
C TYR A 186 -15.87 2.98 7.85
N ARG A 187 -16.74 3.54 8.67
CA ARG A 187 -16.76 3.41 10.13
C ARG A 187 -17.58 2.22 10.62
N ASN A 188 -18.55 1.78 9.83
CA ASN A 188 -19.29 0.54 10.05
C ASN A 188 -19.14 -0.35 8.81
N ARG A 189 -18.41 -1.44 8.93
CA ARG A 189 -18.02 -2.35 7.85
C ARG A 189 -18.91 -3.61 7.76
N GLU A 190 -20.02 -3.68 8.50
CA GLU A 190 -20.95 -4.84 8.44
C GLU A 190 -21.48 -5.12 7.03
N TRP A 191 -21.58 -4.12 6.17
CA TRP A 191 -21.94 -4.27 4.77
C TRP A 191 -20.94 -5.18 3.97
N ALA A 192 -19.68 -5.26 4.42
CA ALA A 192 -18.65 -6.09 3.81
C ALA A 192 -18.73 -7.57 4.26
N ARG A 193 -19.61 -7.88 5.23
CA ARG A 193 -19.83 -9.25 5.73
C ARG A 193 -20.70 -10.06 4.77
N LYS A 194 -20.20 -10.28 3.56
CA LYS A 194 -20.88 -11.02 2.49
C LYS A 194 -19.88 -11.81 1.66
N GLY A 195 -20.39 -12.65 0.76
CA GLY A 195 -19.55 -13.49 -0.10
C GLY A 195 -18.53 -14.28 0.72
N GLN A 196 -17.26 -14.19 0.40
CA GLN A 196 -16.18 -14.89 1.11
C GLN A 196 -15.98 -14.42 2.57
N CYS A 197 -16.58 -13.31 2.97
CA CYS A 197 -16.48 -12.76 4.33
C CYS A 197 -17.69 -13.11 5.22
N ALA A 198 -18.76 -13.70 4.68
CA ALA A 198 -20.03 -13.93 5.40
C ALA A 198 -19.83 -14.74 6.69
N ASP A 199 -19.17 -15.88 6.58
CA ASP A 199 -18.93 -16.82 7.69
C ASP A 199 -17.44 -16.89 8.09
N CYS A 200 -16.68 -15.84 7.81
CA CYS A 200 -15.25 -15.80 8.09
C CYS A 200 -14.97 -15.41 9.55
N ASP A 201 -14.32 -16.29 10.31
CA ASP A 201 -13.95 -16.05 11.71
C ASP A 201 -12.99 -14.86 11.87
N MET A 202 -12.21 -14.56 10.83
CA MET A 202 -11.27 -13.45 10.84
C MET A 202 -11.94 -12.09 10.59
N PHE A 203 -13.23 -12.05 10.18
CA PHE A 203 -13.92 -10.80 9.91
C PHE A 203 -13.88 -9.81 11.08
N ARG A 204 -13.98 -10.32 12.31
CA ARG A 204 -13.87 -9.51 13.54
C ARG A 204 -12.56 -8.73 13.71
N TYR A 205 -11.49 -9.14 13.00
CA TYR A 205 -10.18 -8.48 13.04
C TYR A 205 -9.92 -7.60 11.82
N CYS A 206 -10.40 -8.03 10.64
CA CYS A 206 -10.09 -7.36 9.38
C CYS A 206 -11.26 -6.53 8.82
N GLU A 207 -12.48 -6.72 9.31
CA GLU A 207 -13.69 -6.01 8.88
C GLU A 207 -13.85 -5.94 7.35
N GLY A 208 -13.54 -7.04 6.65
CA GLY A 208 -13.56 -7.09 5.20
C GLY A 208 -12.33 -6.47 4.52
N SER A 209 -11.21 -6.30 5.25
CA SER A 209 -9.94 -5.83 4.69
C SER A 209 -9.93 -4.34 4.25
N GLY A 210 -9.02 -3.93 3.34
CA GLY A 210 -8.94 -2.54 2.88
C GLY A 210 -10.13 -2.12 2.01
N MET A 211 -10.63 -0.91 2.18
CA MET A 211 -11.72 -0.35 1.36
C MET A 211 -11.43 -0.42 -0.15
N HIS A 212 -10.18 -0.19 -0.54
CA HIS A 212 -9.75 -0.22 -1.94
C HIS A 212 -9.75 -1.62 -2.57
N LEU A 213 -9.92 -2.67 -1.77
CA LEU A 213 -9.98 -4.06 -2.22
C LEU A 213 -11.41 -4.53 -2.56
N HIS A 214 -12.40 -3.65 -2.48
CA HIS A 214 -13.77 -3.95 -2.85
C HIS A 214 -14.09 -3.40 -4.23
N ASP A 215 -14.92 -4.11 -4.98
CA ASP A 215 -15.44 -3.67 -6.26
C ASP A 215 -16.64 -2.71 -6.09
N ASP A 216 -17.24 -2.31 -7.21
CA ASP A 216 -18.38 -1.38 -7.21
C ASP A 216 -19.65 -1.97 -6.60
N SER A 217 -19.75 -3.29 -6.50
CA SER A 217 -20.82 -4.02 -5.79
C SER A 217 -20.53 -4.16 -4.29
N GLY A 218 -19.32 -3.75 -3.85
CA GLY A 218 -18.82 -3.92 -2.50
C GLY A 218 -18.35 -5.34 -2.19
N ASP A 219 -18.12 -6.18 -3.21
CA ASP A 219 -17.54 -7.50 -3.02
C ASP A 219 -16.02 -7.43 -2.93
N LEU A 220 -15.44 -8.25 -2.06
CA LEU A 220 -13.99 -8.27 -1.86
C LEU A 220 -13.30 -8.93 -3.06
N ILE A 221 -12.49 -8.16 -3.79
CA ILE A 221 -11.76 -8.59 -4.99
C ILE A 221 -10.67 -9.60 -4.63
N THR A 222 -9.94 -9.33 -3.55
CA THR A 222 -8.84 -10.19 -3.10
C THR A 222 -8.76 -10.19 -1.57
N CYS A 223 -8.57 -11.38 -0.99
CA CYS A 223 -8.36 -11.57 0.43
C CYS A 223 -6.93 -12.01 0.71
N HIS A 224 -6.11 -11.14 1.27
CA HIS A 224 -4.72 -11.43 1.58
C HIS A 224 -4.57 -12.58 2.59
N TYR A 225 -5.47 -12.67 3.56
CA TYR A 225 -5.48 -13.77 4.54
C TYR A 225 -5.65 -15.15 3.85
N ARG A 226 -6.60 -15.27 2.93
CA ARG A 226 -6.82 -16.53 2.20
C ARG A 226 -5.68 -16.91 1.25
N ARG A 227 -4.96 -15.92 0.72
CA ARG A 227 -3.76 -16.15 -0.10
C ARG A 227 -2.62 -16.78 0.68
N ILE A 228 -2.61 -16.65 2.00
CA ILE A 228 -1.57 -17.20 2.89
C ILE A 228 -1.94 -18.60 3.35
N GLU A 229 -3.24 -18.90 3.50
CA GLU A 229 -3.74 -20.20 3.98
C GLU A 229 -3.75 -21.28 2.89
N ASN A 230 -3.63 -20.90 1.63
CA ASN A 230 -3.51 -21.81 0.50
C ASN A 230 -2.02 -22.11 0.23
#